data_fa25651e05bbfd8cf04f6cf9abcc69bd
#
_entry.id   fa25651e05bbfd8cf04f6cf9abcc69bd
#
_cell.length_a   1.000
_cell.length_b   1.000
_cell.length_c   1.000
_cell.angle_alpha   90.00
_cell.angle_beta   90.00
_cell.angle_gamma   90.00
#
_symmetry.space_group_name_H-M   'P 1'
#
loop_
_entity.id
_entity.type
_entity.pdbx_description
1 polymer ?
#
loop_
_entity_poly.entity_id
_entity_poly.type
_entity_poly.pdbx_seq_one_letter_code
_entity_poly.pdbx_strand_id
1 'polypeptide(L)'
;MIVLSAVNQAILDRLKADTGTGGLYQSGAWNLISGAWAAAAPAAATFPYLVWTLNWSAAPSRQADEYELIASFTIYDDASVYVDDSNFANRVSPVMDRIHGDAVLQSGCVPTYGFNRYALTLATNGYTAKASTCLVTEGQMGMLDEKILSVTTNMKFRVTALAANP
;
A
#
# COMPACT_ATOMS: atom_id res chain seq x y z
N MET A 1 -20.95 5.99 -4.59
CA MET A 1 -20.50 5.18 -3.41
C MET A 1 -19.18 4.49 -3.76
N ILE A 2 -18.19 4.55 -2.89
CA ILE A 2 -16.92 3.85 -3.10
C ILE A 2 -17.12 2.34 -2.92
N VAL A 3 -16.56 1.54 -3.84
CA VAL A 3 -16.60 0.07 -3.75
C VAL A 3 -15.27 -0.42 -3.17
N LEU A 4 -15.27 -0.77 -1.89
CA LEU A 4 -14.05 -1.14 -1.15
C LEU A 4 -13.32 -2.35 -1.74
N SER A 5 -14.05 -3.32 -2.28
CA SER A 5 -13.43 -4.47 -2.96
C SER A 5 -12.59 -4.06 -4.17
N ALA A 6 -13.05 -3.07 -4.93
CA ALA A 6 -12.28 -2.54 -6.06
C ALA A 6 -11.04 -1.78 -5.60
N VAL A 7 -11.14 -1.03 -4.50
CA VAL A 7 -9.97 -0.36 -3.90
C VAL A 7 -8.94 -1.39 -3.44
N ASN A 8 -9.37 -2.42 -2.71
CA ASN A 8 -8.49 -3.49 -2.26
C ASN A 8 -7.82 -4.20 -3.44
N GLN A 9 -8.57 -4.48 -4.49
CA GLN A 9 -8.02 -5.10 -5.69
C GLN A 9 -6.99 -4.18 -6.38
N ALA A 10 -7.29 -2.89 -6.52
CA ALA A 10 -6.37 -1.93 -7.11
C ALA A 10 -5.05 -1.79 -6.31
N ILE A 11 -5.14 -1.83 -4.98
CA ILE A 11 -3.97 -1.85 -4.10
C ILE A 11 -3.15 -3.12 -4.36
N LEU A 12 -3.79 -4.29 -4.35
CA LEU A 12 -3.11 -5.57 -4.59
C LEU A 12 -2.44 -5.61 -5.96
N ASP A 13 -3.15 -5.16 -7.00
CA ASP A 13 -2.63 -5.11 -8.37
C ASP A 13 -1.42 -4.17 -8.45
N ARG A 14 -1.47 -3.04 -7.74
CA ARG A 14 -0.36 -2.11 -7.69
C ARG A 14 0.87 -2.70 -6.99
N LEU A 15 0.70 -3.40 -5.87
CA LEU A 15 1.79 -4.11 -5.18
C LEU A 15 2.40 -5.19 -6.08
N LYS A 16 1.57 -5.93 -6.81
CA LYS A 16 2.02 -6.97 -7.75
C LYS A 16 2.64 -6.43 -9.04
N ALA A 17 2.36 -5.18 -9.39
CA ALA A 17 2.99 -4.54 -10.54
C ALA A 17 4.47 -4.18 -10.31
N ASP A 18 4.95 -4.23 -9.07
CA ASP A 18 6.36 -4.01 -8.73
C ASP A 18 7.20 -5.26 -9.01
N THR A 19 7.48 -5.49 -10.29
CA THR A 19 8.18 -6.67 -10.81
C THR A 19 9.67 -6.42 -11.14
N GLY A 20 10.15 -5.20 -10.91
CA GLY A 20 11.54 -4.81 -11.16
C GLY A 20 12.54 -5.52 -10.24
N THR A 21 13.83 -5.30 -10.48
CA THR A 21 14.89 -5.82 -9.62
C THR A 21 14.70 -5.34 -8.19
N GLY A 22 14.65 -6.27 -7.23
CA GLY A 22 14.36 -5.96 -5.83
C GLY A 22 12.89 -5.58 -5.56
N GLY A 23 11.98 -5.80 -6.51
CA GLY A 23 10.56 -5.50 -6.37
C GLY A 23 9.84 -6.43 -5.40
N LEU A 24 8.63 -6.04 -5.01
CA LEU A 24 7.80 -6.82 -4.09
C LEU A 24 7.32 -8.14 -4.70
N TYR A 25 7.11 -8.17 -6.01
CA TYR A 25 6.53 -9.31 -6.70
C TYR A 25 7.35 -9.64 -7.96
N GLN A 26 7.97 -10.81 -7.98
CA GLN A 26 8.83 -11.23 -9.09
C GLN A 26 8.47 -12.64 -9.55
N SER A 27 8.50 -12.85 -10.84
CA SER A 27 8.26 -14.18 -11.44
C SER A 27 6.99 -14.90 -10.95
N GLY A 28 5.93 -14.13 -10.65
CA GLY A 28 4.66 -14.67 -10.18
C GLY A 28 4.60 -14.94 -8.67
N ALA A 29 5.60 -14.55 -7.90
CA ALA A 29 5.66 -14.76 -6.44
C ALA A 29 6.07 -13.50 -5.67
N TRP A 30 5.70 -13.44 -4.40
CA TRP A 30 6.21 -12.42 -3.48
C TRP A 30 7.69 -12.63 -3.23
N ASN A 31 8.46 -11.55 -3.26
CA ASN A 31 9.92 -11.60 -3.17
C ASN A 31 10.45 -11.11 -1.81
N LEU A 32 10.06 -9.92 -1.38
CA LEU A 32 10.54 -9.34 -0.12
C LEU A 32 9.65 -9.69 1.08
N ILE A 33 8.45 -10.17 0.82
CA ILE A 33 7.45 -10.57 1.82
C ILE A 33 6.88 -11.93 1.45
N SER A 34 6.29 -12.62 2.40
CA SER A 34 5.62 -13.91 2.16
C SER A 34 4.24 -13.77 1.54
N GLY A 35 3.63 -12.58 1.68
CA GLY A 35 2.31 -12.29 1.14
C GLY A 35 1.80 -10.91 1.56
N ALA A 36 0.72 -10.48 0.91
CA ALA A 36 0.04 -9.23 1.22
C ALA A 36 -1.47 -9.42 1.21
N TRP A 37 -2.15 -8.95 2.24
CA TRP A 37 -3.59 -9.17 2.45
C TRP A 37 -4.33 -7.93 2.91
N ALA A 38 -5.58 -7.78 2.47
CA ALA A 38 -6.50 -6.79 2.99
C ALA A 38 -7.08 -7.27 4.33
N ALA A 39 -7.12 -6.40 5.32
CA ALA A 39 -7.68 -6.58 6.65
C ALA A 39 -6.95 -7.58 7.55
N ALA A 40 -6.67 -8.80 7.11
CA ALA A 40 -6.00 -9.81 7.95
C ALA A 40 -5.20 -10.81 7.10
N ALA A 41 -4.07 -11.24 7.62
CA ALA A 41 -3.31 -12.36 7.07
C ALA A 41 -3.88 -13.70 7.51
N PRO A 42 -3.75 -14.78 6.71
CA PRO A 42 -4.12 -16.12 7.15
C PRO A 42 -3.22 -16.60 8.29
N ALA A 43 -3.72 -17.52 9.13
CA ALA A 43 -2.96 -18.06 10.25
C ALA A 43 -1.63 -18.74 9.87
N ALA A 44 -1.52 -19.19 8.63
CA ALA A 44 -0.30 -19.81 8.09
C ALA A 44 0.67 -18.81 7.44
N ALA A 45 0.40 -17.51 7.53
CA ALA A 45 1.33 -16.50 7.00
C ALA A 45 2.68 -16.57 7.71
N THR A 46 3.75 -16.52 6.94
CA THR A 46 5.12 -16.50 7.46
C THR A 46 5.72 -15.11 7.36
N PHE A 47 6.63 -14.76 8.27
CA PHE A 47 7.30 -13.47 8.30
C PHE A 47 8.37 -13.30 7.20
N PRO A 48 8.59 -12.08 6.72
CA PRO A 48 7.75 -10.90 6.91
C PRO A 48 6.51 -10.94 6.01
N TYR A 49 5.43 -10.31 6.43
CA TYR A 49 4.23 -10.18 5.62
C TYR A 49 3.59 -8.80 5.76
N LEU A 50 2.74 -8.43 4.78
CA LEU A 50 2.09 -7.15 4.70
C LEU A 50 0.58 -7.30 4.88
N VAL A 51 -0.01 -6.45 5.71
CA VAL A 51 -1.46 -6.29 5.81
C VAL A 51 -1.79 -4.82 5.59
N TRP A 52 -2.89 -4.53 4.89
CA TRP A 52 -3.41 -3.17 4.83
C TRP A 52 -4.85 -3.11 5.28
N THR A 53 -5.20 -1.99 5.88
CA THR A 53 -6.57 -1.64 6.26
C THR A 53 -6.95 -0.32 5.61
N LEU A 54 -8.25 -0.13 5.38
CA LEU A 54 -8.79 1.06 4.75
C LEU A 54 -9.71 1.80 5.71
N ASN A 55 -9.47 3.10 5.86
CA ASN A 55 -10.39 4.03 6.46
C ASN A 55 -10.79 5.07 5.42
N TRP A 56 -12.04 5.48 5.41
CA TRP A 56 -12.53 6.47 4.46
C TRP A 56 -13.52 7.43 5.09
N SER A 57 -13.56 8.64 4.54
CA SER A 57 -14.54 9.65 4.87
C SER A 57 -14.98 10.39 3.60
N ALA A 58 -16.16 10.97 3.63
CA ALA A 58 -16.57 11.85 2.56
C ALA A 58 -15.63 13.06 2.53
N ALA A 59 -15.15 13.44 1.35
CA ALA A 59 -14.37 14.65 1.22
C ALA A 59 -15.27 15.89 1.44
N PRO A 60 -14.72 16.97 2.00
CA PRO A 60 -15.51 18.17 2.28
C PRO A 60 -15.97 18.94 1.04
N SER A 61 -15.60 18.50 -0.16
CA SER A 61 -16.01 19.16 -1.40
C SER A 61 -17.43 18.76 -1.79
N ARG A 62 -18.28 19.77 -2.09
CA ARG A 62 -19.70 19.59 -2.39
C ARG A 62 -20.00 19.20 -3.84
N GLN A 63 -19.01 18.95 -4.69
CA GLN A 63 -19.21 18.89 -6.13
C GLN A 63 -19.15 17.51 -6.78
N ALA A 64 -18.74 16.47 -6.08
CA ALA A 64 -18.68 15.11 -6.61
C ALA A 64 -18.70 14.11 -5.47
N ASP A 65 -18.94 12.85 -5.77
CA ASP A 65 -18.70 11.74 -4.84
C ASP A 65 -17.18 11.60 -4.60
N GLU A 66 -16.64 12.55 -3.84
CA GLU A 66 -15.23 12.53 -3.43
C GLU A 66 -15.10 11.92 -2.04
N TYR A 67 -14.09 11.09 -1.91
CA TYR A 67 -13.75 10.42 -0.65
C TYR A 67 -12.27 10.63 -0.36
N GLU A 68 -11.97 10.85 0.91
CA GLU A 68 -10.62 10.67 1.43
C GLU A 68 -10.48 9.24 1.93
N LEU A 69 -9.49 8.54 1.42
CA LEU A 69 -9.16 7.18 1.77
C LEU A 69 -7.79 7.16 2.43
N ILE A 70 -7.68 6.56 3.59
CA ILE A 70 -6.41 6.29 4.26
C ILE A 70 -6.19 4.78 4.21
N ALA A 71 -5.13 4.38 3.53
CA ALA A 71 -4.63 3.02 3.56
C ALA A 71 -3.48 2.93 4.56
N SER A 72 -3.65 2.11 5.58
CA SER A 72 -2.63 1.81 6.58
C SER A 72 -1.97 0.50 6.20
N PHE A 73 -0.72 0.55 5.77
CA PHE A 73 0.10 -0.60 5.42
C PHE A 73 0.95 -0.99 6.62
N THR A 74 0.79 -2.19 7.12
CA THR A 74 1.56 -2.71 8.26
C THR A 74 2.36 -3.93 7.83
N ILE A 75 3.68 -3.85 7.99
CA ILE A 75 4.58 -4.98 7.84
C ILE A 75 4.72 -5.62 9.22
N TYR A 76 4.51 -6.92 9.26
CA TYR A 76 4.77 -7.74 10.43
C TYR A 76 5.98 -8.62 10.19
N ASP A 77 6.89 -8.65 11.18
CA ASP A 77 8.07 -9.49 11.11
C ASP A 77 8.40 -10.10 12.47
N ASP A 78 9.25 -11.12 12.48
CA ASP A 78 9.73 -11.77 13.69
C ASP A 78 10.71 -10.85 14.43
N ALA A 79 10.34 -10.41 15.62
CA ALA A 79 11.17 -9.52 16.42
C ALA A 79 12.50 -10.13 16.83
N SER A 80 12.60 -11.46 16.91
CA SER A 80 13.82 -12.15 17.33
C SER A 80 14.98 -12.01 16.35
N VAL A 81 14.70 -11.65 15.09
CA VAL A 81 15.74 -11.43 14.08
C VAL A 81 16.37 -10.03 14.17
N TYR A 82 15.80 -9.11 14.95
CA TYR A 82 16.24 -7.72 15.07
C TYR A 82 17.23 -7.56 16.23
N VAL A 83 18.38 -8.22 16.09
CA VAL A 83 19.47 -8.11 17.06
C VAL A 83 20.36 -6.89 16.84
N ASP A 84 20.27 -6.27 15.64
CA ASP A 84 20.97 -5.06 15.27
C ASP A 84 20.22 -4.27 14.17
N ASP A 85 20.68 -3.06 13.89
CA ASP A 85 20.07 -2.16 12.91
C ASP A 85 20.15 -2.69 11.47
N SER A 86 21.09 -3.60 11.19
CA SER A 86 21.27 -4.14 9.82
C SER A 86 20.08 -4.98 9.38
N ASN A 87 19.44 -5.70 10.28
CA ASN A 87 18.25 -6.50 9.98
C ASN A 87 17.06 -5.62 9.60
N PHE A 88 16.90 -4.47 10.27
CA PHE A 88 15.84 -3.52 9.87
C PHE A 88 16.08 -3.00 8.45
N ALA A 89 17.31 -2.57 8.14
CA ALA A 89 17.70 -2.08 6.82
C ALA A 89 17.51 -3.14 5.71
N ASN A 90 17.73 -4.41 6.03
CA ASN A 90 17.68 -5.48 5.03
C ASN A 90 16.29 -6.13 4.87
N ARG A 91 15.39 -5.99 5.83
CA ARG A 91 14.09 -6.68 5.84
C ARG A 91 12.91 -5.73 5.69
N VAL A 92 12.81 -4.73 6.53
CA VAL A 92 11.65 -3.82 6.57
C VAL A 92 11.82 -2.61 5.66
N SER A 93 12.98 -1.94 5.71
CA SER A 93 13.22 -0.75 4.89
C SER A 93 13.01 -0.99 3.39
N PRO A 94 13.49 -2.09 2.78
CA PRO A 94 13.24 -2.34 1.35
C PRO A 94 11.75 -2.49 1.03
N VAL A 95 10.97 -3.11 1.91
CA VAL A 95 9.51 -3.24 1.71
C VAL A 95 8.83 -1.88 1.80
N MET A 96 9.20 -1.06 2.79
CA MET A 96 8.66 0.29 2.95
C MET A 96 8.99 1.18 1.76
N ASP A 97 10.22 1.13 1.27
CA ASP A 97 10.65 1.89 0.10
C ASP A 97 9.84 1.49 -1.14
N ARG A 98 9.53 0.21 -1.29
CA ARG A 98 8.69 -0.29 -2.39
C ARG A 98 7.22 0.10 -2.26
N ILE A 99 6.70 0.19 -1.06
CA ILE A 99 5.33 0.68 -0.81
C ILE A 99 5.26 2.20 -1.08
N HIS A 100 6.22 2.96 -0.60
CA HIS A 100 6.26 4.42 -0.80
C HIS A 100 6.48 4.77 -2.27
N GLY A 101 7.38 4.06 -2.94
CA GLY A 101 7.79 4.34 -4.32
C GLY A 101 8.90 5.38 -4.40
N ASP A 102 9.36 5.65 -5.63
CA ASP A 102 10.46 6.56 -5.88
C ASP A 102 10.16 7.97 -5.34
N ALA A 103 10.91 8.39 -4.35
CA ALA A 103 10.80 9.73 -3.76
C ALA A 103 11.33 10.82 -4.71
N VAL A 104 12.17 10.45 -5.68
CA VAL A 104 12.83 11.39 -6.57
C VAL A 104 12.34 11.17 -8.00
N LEU A 105 11.40 12.00 -8.43
CA LEU A 105 11.12 12.16 -9.84
C LEU A 105 12.25 12.99 -10.46
N GLN A 106 13.17 12.34 -11.11
CA GLN A 106 13.92 13.03 -12.14
C GLN A 106 12.94 13.48 -13.22
N SER A 107 13.07 14.73 -13.69
CA SER A 107 12.22 15.28 -14.73
C SER A 107 12.11 14.30 -15.90
N GLY A 108 10.89 13.84 -16.19
CA GLY A 108 10.61 12.92 -17.28
C GLY A 108 10.54 11.42 -16.91
N CYS A 109 10.84 11.02 -15.69
CA CYS A 109 10.70 9.64 -15.24
C CYS A 109 9.30 9.39 -14.69
N VAL A 110 8.63 8.37 -15.22
CA VAL A 110 7.39 7.84 -14.64
C VAL A 110 7.81 6.85 -13.56
N PRO A 111 7.40 7.05 -12.28
CA PRO A 111 7.71 6.08 -11.22
C PRO A 111 7.18 4.70 -11.61
N THR A 112 7.96 3.66 -11.38
CA THR A 112 7.64 2.30 -11.82
C THR A 112 6.98 1.45 -10.74
N TYR A 113 7.05 1.89 -9.47
CA TYR A 113 6.50 1.16 -8.32
C TYR A 113 6.04 2.11 -7.20
N GLY A 114 5.33 1.54 -6.22
CA GLY A 114 4.87 2.25 -5.04
C GLY A 114 3.61 3.06 -5.23
N PHE A 115 3.20 3.75 -4.18
CA PHE A 115 1.96 4.53 -4.16
C PHE A 115 2.20 6.04 -4.19
N ASN A 116 3.44 6.48 -3.96
CA ASN A 116 3.75 7.90 -3.98
C ASN A 116 3.59 8.43 -5.42
N ARG A 117 2.66 9.38 -5.60
CA ARG A 117 2.35 10.02 -6.88
C ARG A 117 1.69 9.14 -7.95
N TYR A 118 1.25 7.93 -7.62
CA TYR A 118 0.45 7.11 -8.53
C TYR A 118 -1.03 7.19 -8.24
N ALA A 119 -1.79 7.42 -9.30
CA ALA A 119 -3.22 7.22 -9.24
C ALA A 119 -3.53 5.72 -9.22
N LEU A 120 -4.29 5.25 -8.22
CA LEU A 120 -4.96 3.97 -8.31
C LEU A 120 -6.05 4.06 -9.37
N THR A 121 -6.00 3.20 -10.37
CA THR A 121 -7.10 3.08 -11.33
C THR A 121 -8.10 2.08 -10.78
N LEU A 122 -9.30 2.58 -10.44
CA LEU A 122 -10.38 1.77 -9.92
C LEU A 122 -11.39 1.55 -11.05
N ALA A 123 -11.46 0.33 -11.56
CA ALA A 123 -12.48 -0.05 -12.52
C ALA A 123 -13.61 -0.76 -11.79
N THR A 124 -14.80 -0.16 -11.71
CA THR A 124 -16.01 -0.80 -11.20
C THR A 124 -17.19 -0.48 -12.10
N ASN A 125 -17.95 -1.47 -12.50
CA ASN A 125 -19.30 -1.44 -13.09
C ASN A 125 -19.77 -0.06 -13.61
N GLY A 126 -19.05 0.51 -14.59
CA GLY A 126 -19.36 1.79 -15.18
C GLY A 126 -18.82 3.03 -14.45
N TYR A 127 -18.10 2.87 -13.33
CA TYR A 127 -17.42 3.96 -12.64
C TYR A 127 -15.92 3.83 -12.80
N THR A 128 -15.29 4.91 -13.21
CA THR A 128 -13.83 5.03 -13.12
C THR A 128 -13.52 5.95 -11.96
N ALA A 129 -12.99 5.39 -10.89
CA ALA A 129 -12.47 6.21 -9.80
C ALA A 129 -10.95 6.35 -9.96
N LYS A 130 -10.45 7.57 -9.84
CA LYS A 130 -9.03 7.86 -9.82
C LYS A 130 -8.63 8.31 -8.43
N ALA A 131 -7.66 7.64 -7.84
CA ALA A 131 -6.96 8.19 -6.70
C ALA A 131 -5.94 9.21 -7.21
N SER A 132 -6.14 10.48 -6.94
CA SER A 132 -5.39 11.57 -7.59
C SER A 132 -4.05 11.88 -6.94
N THR A 133 -3.88 11.57 -5.66
CA THR A 133 -2.62 11.81 -4.95
C THR A 133 -2.47 10.84 -3.79
N CYS A 134 -1.31 10.22 -3.69
CA CYS A 134 -0.92 9.52 -2.49
C CYS A 134 0.09 10.37 -1.73
N LEU A 135 -0.19 10.63 -0.47
CA LEU A 135 0.74 11.28 0.44
C LEU A 135 0.97 10.35 1.62
N VAL A 136 2.23 10.12 1.95
CA VAL A 136 2.58 9.53 3.24
C VAL A 136 2.22 10.54 4.31
N THR A 137 1.31 10.18 5.20
CA THR A 137 0.84 11.08 6.25
C THR A 137 1.59 10.86 7.55
N GLU A 138 1.90 9.62 7.87
CA GLU A 138 2.61 9.24 9.08
C GLU A 138 3.13 7.82 8.99
N GLY A 139 4.05 7.46 9.87
CA GLY A 139 4.57 6.12 10.06
C GLY A 139 4.72 5.81 11.54
N GLN A 140 4.57 4.56 11.90
CA GLN A 140 4.75 4.07 13.26
C GLN A 140 5.48 2.74 13.27
N MET A 141 6.42 2.59 14.17
CA MET A 141 7.08 1.34 14.47
C MET A 141 6.80 0.94 15.92
N GLY A 142 6.52 -0.32 16.16
CA GLY A 142 6.26 -0.82 17.50
C GLY A 142 6.36 -2.33 17.59
N MET A 143 6.36 -2.82 18.82
CA MET A 143 6.24 -4.23 19.12
C MET A 143 4.77 -4.55 19.37
N LEU A 144 4.23 -5.50 18.64
CA LEU A 144 2.87 -5.98 18.89
C LEU A 144 2.83 -6.87 20.11
N ASP A 145 3.85 -7.70 20.24
CA ASP A 145 4.18 -8.47 21.44
C ASP A 145 5.71 -8.69 21.49
N GLU A 146 6.21 -9.50 22.44
CA GLU A 146 7.64 -9.77 22.56
C GLU A 146 8.26 -10.47 21.33
N LYS A 147 7.45 -10.96 20.41
CA LYS A 147 7.87 -11.78 19.27
C LYS A 147 7.59 -11.13 17.92
N ILE A 148 6.71 -10.15 17.85
CA ILE A 148 6.24 -9.57 16.58
C ILE A 148 6.57 -8.07 16.53
N LEU A 149 7.42 -7.71 15.59
CA LEU A 149 7.63 -6.32 15.19
C LEU A 149 6.56 -5.90 14.19
N SER A 150 5.99 -4.72 14.35
CA SER A 150 5.09 -4.10 13.40
C SER A 150 5.62 -2.74 12.95
N VAL A 151 5.60 -2.50 11.64
CA VAL A 151 5.93 -1.21 11.07
C VAL A 151 4.78 -0.77 10.17
N THR A 152 4.15 0.33 10.50
CA THR A 152 2.97 0.85 9.80
C THR A 152 3.30 2.16 9.11
N THR A 153 2.82 2.32 7.88
CA THR A 153 2.79 3.59 7.17
C THR A 153 1.38 3.89 6.70
N ASN A 154 0.95 5.13 6.87
CA ASN A 154 -0.36 5.59 6.45
C ASN A 154 -0.24 6.42 5.17
N MET A 155 -1.03 6.05 4.17
CA MET A 155 -1.09 6.73 2.89
C MET A 155 -2.49 7.26 2.64
N LYS A 156 -2.57 8.54 2.32
CA LYS A 156 -3.83 9.22 2.04
C LYS A 156 -4.04 9.33 0.54
N PHE A 157 -5.18 8.84 0.08
CA PHE A 157 -5.64 8.95 -1.29
C PHE A 157 -6.87 9.83 -1.37
N ARG A 158 -6.99 10.60 -2.42
CA ARG A 158 -8.22 11.25 -2.81
C ARG A 158 -8.86 10.44 -3.93
N VAL A 159 -10.05 9.94 -3.68
CA VAL A 159 -10.80 9.12 -4.63
C VAL A 159 -12.00 9.90 -5.11
N THR A 160 -12.09 10.11 -6.41
CA THR A 160 -13.25 10.72 -7.05
C THR A 160 -13.99 9.63 -7.81
N ALA A 161 -15.24 9.38 -7.46
CA ALA A 161 -16.12 8.54 -8.25
C ALA A 161 -16.62 9.37 -9.45
N LEU A 162 -16.14 9.04 -10.63
CA LEU A 162 -16.70 9.61 -11.87
C LEU A 162 -17.92 8.77 -12.24
N ALA A 163 -19.10 9.40 -12.31
CA ALA A 163 -20.26 8.76 -12.89
C ALA A 163 -19.94 8.33 -14.31
N ALA A 164 -20.30 7.10 -14.68
CA ALA A 164 -20.28 6.72 -16.07
C ALA A 164 -21.19 7.68 -16.84
N ASN A 165 -20.70 8.23 -17.93
CA ASN A 165 -21.54 8.95 -18.86
C ASN A 165 -22.64 7.98 -19.34
N PRO A 166 -23.93 8.37 -19.26
CA PRO A 166 -25.03 7.54 -19.70
C PRO A 166 -24.94 7.21 -21.19
#